data_ef661608f4b375fb96da5f414250b9e8
#
_entry.id   ef661608f4b375fb96da5f414250b9e8
#
_cell.length_a   1.000
_cell.length_b   1.000
_cell.length_c   1.000
_cell.angle_alpha   90.00
_cell.angle_beta   90.00
_cell.angle_gamma   90.00
#
_symmetry.space_group_name_H-M   'P 1'
#
loop_
_entity.id
_entity.type
_entity.pdbx_description
1 polymer ?
#
loop_
_entity_poly.entity_id
_entity_poly.type
_entity_poly.pdbx_seq_one_letter_code
_entity_poly.pdbx_strand_id
1 'polypeptide(L)'
;IEVPHFTNKYKVEKYLKSIGLEYTAVYAGWFASNWERFGMGPTREKDGSLTLYNAFRADVGLPVLDTEADYGKFALLALQDPKTYSGKHILAATGYQTVSQIVEEYTRETGEHVKIVIVPTDTVPMKEIQEMFQWWNRYGYYNGELIDNDALFGKDKPSLNTFGGWVKRTGFRVPKQ
;
A
#
# COMPACT_ATOMS: atom_id res chain seq x y z
N ILE A 1 18.39 -7.31 6.34
CA ILE A 1 17.04 -7.68 5.86
C ILE A 1 17.10 -7.55 4.35
N GLU A 2 16.87 -8.63 3.64
CA GLU A 2 16.74 -8.63 2.19
C GLU A 2 15.30 -9.00 1.82
N VAL A 3 14.63 -8.12 1.06
CA VAL A 3 13.26 -8.35 0.59
C VAL A 3 13.33 -8.55 -0.93
N PRO A 4 13.36 -9.78 -1.44
CA PRO A 4 13.64 -10.08 -2.84
C PRO A 4 12.75 -9.34 -3.85
N HIS A 5 11.46 -9.22 -3.60
CA HIS A 5 10.55 -8.48 -4.50
C HIS A 5 10.78 -6.96 -4.48
N PHE A 6 11.42 -6.39 -3.46
CA PHE A 6 11.89 -5.00 -3.49
C PHE A 6 13.24 -4.91 -4.20
N THR A 7 14.17 -5.78 -3.79
CA THR A 7 15.53 -5.81 -4.35
C THR A 7 15.54 -6.02 -5.85
N ASN A 8 14.68 -6.88 -6.39
CA ASN A 8 14.60 -7.15 -7.82
C ASN A 8 14.12 -5.93 -8.61
N LYS A 9 13.14 -5.19 -8.11
CA LYS A 9 12.70 -3.93 -8.75
C LYS A 9 13.81 -2.88 -8.74
N TYR A 10 14.53 -2.76 -7.63
CA TYR A 10 15.68 -1.86 -7.53
C TYR A 10 16.82 -2.25 -8.49
N LYS A 11 17.09 -3.55 -8.69
CA LYS A 11 18.07 -4.02 -9.69
C LYS A 11 17.69 -3.60 -11.11
N VAL A 12 16.40 -3.69 -11.47
CA VAL A 12 15.89 -3.21 -12.75
C VAL A 12 16.15 -1.72 -12.91
N GLU A 13 15.82 -0.91 -11.91
CA GLU A 13 16.05 0.52 -11.93
C GLU A 13 17.55 0.87 -12.09
N LYS A 14 18.42 0.19 -11.33
CA LYS A 14 19.87 0.33 -11.51
C LYS A 14 20.33 -0.02 -12.92
N TYR A 15 19.77 -1.05 -13.52
CA TYR A 15 20.10 -1.44 -14.88
C TYR A 15 19.69 -0.36 -15.89
N LEU A 16 18.45 0.17 -15.80
CA LEU A 16 17.99 1.25 -16.66
C LEU A 16 18.92 2.46 -16.59
N LYS A 17 19.32 2.85 -15.39
CA LYS A 17 20.29 3.93 -15.17
C LYS A 17 21.65 3.63 -15.79
N SER A 18 22.13 2.38 -15.69
CA SER A 18 23.46 1.98 -16.20
C SER A 18 23.57 2.02 -17.74
N ILE A 19 22.45 1.83 -18.44
CA ILE A 19 22.40 1.91 -19.91
C ILE A 19 21.99 3.28 -20.45
N GLY A 20 21.86 4.29 -19.55
CA GLY A 20 21.50 5.65 -19.93
C GLY A 20 20.07 5.82 -20.44
N LEU A 21 19.16 4.88 -20.12
CA LEU A 21 17.76 4.99 -20.50
C LEU A 21 17.05 6.01 -19.60
N GLU A 22 16.36 6.96 -20.23
CA GLU A 22 15.47 7.86 -19.49
C GLU A 22 14.26 7.07 -18.96
N TYR A 23 13.97 7.22 -17.66
CA TYR A 23 12.85 6.55 -17.03
C TYR A 23 12.31 7.39 -15.88
N THR A 24 11.06 7.11 -15.51
CA THR A 24 10.46 7.53 -14.24
C THR A 24 10.00 6.30 -13.49
N ALA A 25 10.42 6.16 -12.23
CA ALA A 25 9.99 5.07 -11.38
C ALA A 25 8.69 5.46 -10.65
N VAL A 26 7.59 4.78 -10.93
CA VAL A 26 6.32 4.99 -10.21
C VAL A 26 6.19 3.89 -9.15
N TYR A 27 6.53 4.22 -7.90
CA TYR A 27 6.51 3.29 -6.78
C TYR A 27 5.09 3.11 -6.26
N ALA A 28 4.51 1.95 -6.54
CA ALA A 28 3.19 1.63 -6.06
C ALA A 28 3.16 1.45 -4.54
N GLY A 29 2.19 2.06 -3.89
CA GLY A 29 1.92 1.89 -2.48
C GLY A 29 1.36 0.53 -2.12
N TRP A 30 0.83 0.41 -0.89
CA TRP A 30 0.13 -0.76 -0.43
C TRP A 30 -1.27 -0.83 -1.04
N PHE A 31 -1.57 -1.90 -1.74
CA PHE A 31 -2.83 -2.04 -2.47
C PHE A 31 -3.99 -2.29 -1.52
N ALA A 32 -5.02 -1.45 -1.57
CA ALA A 32 -6.23 -1.67 -0.78
C ALA A 32 -6.84 -3.07 -1.04
N SER A 33 -6.74 -3.56 -2.29
CA SER A 33 -7.19 -4.90 -2.69
C SER A 33 -6.39 -6.07 -2.08
N ASN A 34 -5.31 -5.81 -1.33
CA ASN A 34 -4.61 -6.87 -0.59
C ASN A 34 -5.50 -7.54 0.46
N TRP A 35 -6.52 -6.84 0.97
CA TRP A 35 -7.50 -7.44 1.87
C TRP A 35 -8.35 -8.50 1.18
N GLU A 36 -8.62 -8.35 -0.11
CA GLU A 36 -9.42 -9.27 -0.90
C GLU A 36 -8.58 -10.40 -1.51
N ARG A 37 -7.44 -10.03 -2.15
CA ARG A 37 -6.74 -10.93 -3.07
C ARG A 37 -5.61 -11.74 -2.43
N PHE A 38 -4.98 -11.22 -1.39
CA PHE A 38 -3.77 -11.82 -0.81
C PHE A 38 -3.95 -12.30 0.63
N GLY A 39 -5.20 -12.41 1.10
CA GLY A 39 -5.49 -12.88 2.46
C GLY A 39 -4.89 -12.00 3.57
N MET A 40 -4.60 -10.73 3.26
CA MET A 40 -4.09 -9.76 4.25
C MET A 40 -5.23 -9.04 4.99
N GLY A 41 -6.47 -9.37 4.69
CA GLY A 41 -7.67 -8.83 5.32
C GLY A 41 -8.12 -9.63 6.54
N PRO A 42 -9.21 -9.20 7.18
CA PRO A 42 -9.76 -9.89 8.34
C PRO A 42 -10.27 -11.29 8.01
N THR A 43 -10.12 -12.17 8.98
CA THR A 43 -10.73 -13.51 8.96
C THR A 43 -12.09 -13.44 9.64
N ARG A 44 -13.10 -14.08 9.03
CA ARG A 44 -14.38 -14.29 9.70
C ARG A 44 -14.28 -15.54 10.58
N GLU A 45 -14.48 -15.35 11.87
CA GLU A 45 -14.44 -16.42 12.86
C GLU A 45 -15.73 -17.25 12.81
N LYS A 46 -15.72 -18.41 13.47
CA LYS A 46 -16.89 -19.33 13.53
C LYS A 46 -18.14 -18.71 14.16
N ASP A 47 -17.96 -17.74 15.03
CA ASP A 47 -19.04 -16.99 15.68
C ASP A 47 -19.55 -15.81 14.83
N GLY A 48 -18.97 -15.61 13.63
CA GLY A 48 -19.30 -14.53 12.71
C GLY A 48 -18.53 -13.22 12.94
N SER A 49 -17.76 -13.10 14.01
CA SER A 49 -16.92 -11.92 14.27
C SER A 49 -15.76 -11.81 13.25
N LEU A 50 -15.19 -10.62 13.10
CA LEU A 50 -14.05 -10.39 12.23
C LEU A 50 -12.80 -10.11 13.06
N THR A 51 -11.71 -10.82 12.75
CA THR A 51 -10.40 -10.62 13.36
C THR A 51 -9.33 -10.38 12.31
N LEU A 52 -8.60 -9.27 12.42
CA LEU A 52 -7.42 -9.00 11.61
C LEU A 52 -6.16 -9.37 12.41
N TYR A 53 -5.50 -10.44 11.99
CA TYR A 53 -4.21 -10.87 12.55
C TYR A 53 -3.08 -10.09 11.86
N ASN A 54 -2.53 -9.09 12.55
CA ASN A 54 -1.52 -8.21 11.99
C ASN A 54 -0.12 -8.55 12.52
N ALA A 55 0.82 -8.85 11.63
CA ALA A 55 2.15 -9.33 11.99
C ALA A 55 3.25 -8.24 11.98
N PHE A 56 2.86 -6.97 11.98
CA PHE A 56 3.76 -5.83 12.11
C PHE A 56 3.20 -4.80 13.10
N ARG A 57 3.99 -3.81 13.50
CA ARG A 57 3.59 -2.81 14.50
C ARG A 57 2.36 -2.04 14.04
N ALA A 58 1.46 -1.76 14.97
CA ALA A 58 0.19 -1.08 14.69
C ALA A 58 0.35 0.38 14.22
N ASP A 59 1.47 1.02 14.55
CA ASP A 59 1.81 2.40 14.21
C ASP A 59 2.49 2.56 12.85
N VAL A 60 2.80 1.45 12.16
CA VAL A 60 3.35 1.50 10.79
C VAL A 60 2.28 2.05 9.86
N GLY A 61 2.61 3.17 9.21
CA GLY A 61 1.79 3.74 8.14
C GLY A 61 1.94 2.96 6.84
N LEU A 62 0.85 2.45 6.31
CA LEU A 62 0.79 1.85 4.99
C LEU A 62 0.42 2.92 3.96
N PRO A 63 1.20 3.12 2.88
CA PRO A 63 0.87 4.08 1.82
C PRO A 63 -0.24 3.50 0.94
N VAL A 64 -1.50 3.76 1.30
CA VAL A 64 -2.67 3.14 0.67
C VAL A 64 -2.82 3.57 -0.79
N LEU A 65 -3.12 2.61 -1.64
CA LEU A 65 -3.37 2.83 -3.06
C LEU A 65 -4.57 2.01 -3.56
N ASP A 66 -5.57 2.68 -4.11
CA ASP A 66 -6.57 2.04 -4.96
C ASP A 66 -5.98 1.89 -6.37
N THR A 67 -5.41 0.72 -6.66
CA THR A 67 -4.67 0.50 -7.90
C THR A 67 -5.51 0.65 -9.17
N GLU A 68 -6.78 0.27 -9.11
CA GLU A 68 -7.67 0.32 -10.28
C GLU A 68 -8.12 1.74 -10.59
N ALA A 69 -8.39 2.54 -9.55
CA ALA A 69 -8.89 3.90 -9.72
C ALA A 69 -7.79 4.97 -9.81
N ASP A 70 -6.66 4.76 -9.13
CA ASP A 70 -5.73 5.86 -8.86
C ASP A 70 -4.33 5.67 -9.44
N TYR A 71 -3.82 4.42 -9.61
CA TYR A 71 -2.44 4.22 -10.05
C TYR A 71 -2.13 4.90 -11.40
N GLY A 72 -3.08 4.81 -12.35
CA GLY A 72 -2.97 5.46 -13.66
C GLY A 72 -2.81 6.97 -13.61
N LYS A 73 -3.35 7.65 -12.57
CA LYS A 73 -3.22 9.10 -12.39
C LYS A 73 -1.76 9.50 -12.13
N PHE A 74 -1.04 8.71 -11.33
CA PHE A 74 0.40 8.91 -11.06
C PHE A 74 1.27 8.61 -12.29
N ALA A 75 0.95 7.53 -13.02
CA ALA A 75 1.66 7.19 -14.25
C ALA A 75 1.46 8.26 -15.33
N LEU A 76 0.26 8.85 -15.41
CA LEU A 76 -0.05 9.91 -16.37
C LEU A 76 0.80 11.16 -16.17
N LEU A 77 1.13 11.54 -14.94
CA LEU A 77 2.05 12.66 -14.67
C LEU A 77 3.40 12.45 -15.35
N ALA A 78 3.98 11.26 -15.20
CA ALA A 78 5.26 10.94 -15.83
C ALA A 78 5.20 10.97 -17.36
N LEU A 79 4.06 10.55 -17.93
CA LEU A 79 3.85 10.53 -19.39
C LEU A 79 3.57 11.93 -19.97
N GLN A 80 2.91 12.80 -19.21
CA GLN A 80 2.58 14.16 -19.65
C GLN A 80 3.77 15.11 -19.60
N ASP A 81 4.67 14.90 -18.62
CA ASP A 81 5.89 15.72 -18.50
C ASP A 81 7.13 14.85 -18.22
N PRO A 82 7.55 14.06 -19.22
CA PRO A 82 8.67 13.13 -19.05
C PRO A 82 9.99 13.84 -18.72
N LYS A 83 10.16 15.09 -19.12
CA LYS A 83 11.39 15.85 -18.79
C LYS A 83 11.47 16.19 -17.32
N THR A 84 10.37 16.62 -16.71
CA THR A 84 10.32 16.93 -15.28
C THR A 84 10.53 15.71 -14.42
N TYR A 85 10.03 14.54 -14.84
CA TYR A 85 10.08 13.31 -14.05
C TYR A 85 11.20 12.34 -14.45
N SER A 86 11.99 12.61 -15.50
CA SER A 86 13.14 11.78 -15.88
C SER A 86 14.14 11.62 -14.76
N GLY A 87 14.52 10.37 -14.47
CA GLY A 87 15.46 10.01 -13.41
C GLY A 87 14.92 10.15 -11.98
N LYS A 88 13.64 10.46 -11.83
CA LYS A 88 12.96 10.59 -10.53
C LYS A 88 12.06 9.41 -10.21
N HIS A 89 11.59 9.36 -8.97
CA HIS A 89 10.50 8.46 -8.59
C HIS A 89 9.27 9.24 -8.12
N ILE A 90 8.11 8.61 -8.25
CA ILE A 90 6.81 9.09 -7.81
C ILE A 90 6.26 8.06 -6.83
N LEU A 91 5.92 8.48 -5.61
CA LEU A 91 5.25 7.64 -4.63
C LEU A 91 3.74 7.61 -4.91
N ALA A 92 3.28 6.53 -5.56
CA ALA A 92 1.89 6.41 -5.94
C ALA A 92 1.05 5.85 -4.77
N ALA A 93 0.54 6.75 -3.95
CA ALA A 93 -0.35 6.44 -2.84
C ALA A 93 -1.17 7.67 -2.44
N THR A 94 -2.34 7.45 -1.87
CA THR A 94 -3.21 8.53 -1.37
C THR A 94 -2.58 9.23 -0.17
N GLY A 95 -1.89 8.48 0.67
CA GLY A 95 -1.26 8.89 1.92
C GLY A 95 -1.02 7.68 2.81
N TYR A 96 -0.43 7.92 3.99
CA TYR A 96 -0.22 6.86 4.96
C TYR A 96 -1.46 6.66 5.84
N GLN A 97 -1.87 5.39 6.03
CA GLN A 97 -2.88 4.98 6.98
C GLN A 97 -2.35 3.86 7.87
N THR A 98 -2.53 3.97 9.17
CA THR A 98 -2.24 2.87 10.10
C THR A 98 -3.30 1.76 9.98
N VAL A 99 -2.97 0.57 10.49
CA VAL A 99 -3.94 -0.55 10.51
C VAL A 99 -5.24 -0.17 11.23
N SER A 100 -5.15 0.59 12.31
CA SER A 100 -6.34 1.07 13.03
C SER A 100 -7.20 1.98 12.15
N GLN A 101 -6.60 2.93 11.44
CA GLN A 101 -7.33 3.82 10.53
C GLN A 101 -7.99 3.05 9.38
N ILE A 102 -7.30 2.04 8.83
CA ILE A 102 -7.85 1.15 7.79
C ILE A 102 -9.08 0.40 8.32
N VAL A 103 -8.99 -0.17 9.52
CA VAL A 103 -10.10 -0.87 10.18
C VAL A 103 -11.26 0.07 10.50
N GLU A 104 -10.99 1.27 10.99
CA GLU A 104 -12.00 2.30 11.25
C GLU A 104 -12.75 2.68 9.96
N GLU A 105 -12.03 2.89 8.86
CA GLU A 105 -12.64 3.18 7.55
C GLU A 105 -13.49 2.01 7.06
N TYR A 106 -13.00 0.77 7.17
CA TYR A 106 -13.79 -0.42 6.84
C TYR A 106 -15.09 -0.50 7.66
N THR A 107 -14.98 -0.32 8.98
CA THR A 107 -16.13 -0.36 9.88
C THR A 107 -17.14 0.74 9.54
N ARG A 108 -16.68 1.95 9.24
CA ARG A 108 -17.56 3.07 8.83
C ARG A 108 -18.32 2.76 7.55
N GLU A 109 -17.68 2.19 6.55
CA GLU A 109 -18.29 1.92 5.24
C GLU A 109 -19.16 0.66 5.24
N THR A 110 -18.93 -0.27 6.16
CA THR A 110 -19.59 -1.60 6.13
C THR A 110 -20.55 -1.83 7.28
N GLY A 111 -20.35 -1.16 8.41
CA GLY A 111 -21.00 -1.47 9.69
C GLY A 111 -20.43 -2.71 10.39
N GLU A 112 -19.45 -3.40 9.80
CA GLU A 112 -18.84 -4.59 10.40
C GLU A 112 -17.64 -4.21 11.27
N HIS A 113 -17.66 -4.61 12.54
CA HIS A 113 -16.53 -4.36 13.46
C HIS A 113 -15.43 -5.40 13.28
N VAL A 114 -14.18 -4.94 13.25
CA VAL A 114 -13.00 -5.78 13.11
C VAL A 114 -12.12 -5.65 14.35
N LYS A 115 -11.82 -6.78 15.00
CA LYS A 115 -10.83 -6.84 16.09
C LYS A 115 -9.43 -6.94 15.48
N ILE A 116 -8.50 -6.11 15.94
CA ILE A 116 -7.09 -6.21 15.58
C ILE A 116 -6.37 -7.04 16.63
N VAL A 117 -5.62 -8.05 16.18
CA VAL A 117 -4.74 -8.87 17.02
C VAL A 117 -3.33 -8.79 16.45
N ILE A 118 -2.39 -8.24 17.23
CA ILE A 118 -0.98 -8.23 16.83
C ILE A 118 -0.37 -9.60 17.12
N VAL A 119 0.18 -10.21 16.09
CA VAL A 119 0.87 -11.50 16.18
C VAL A 119 2.36 -11.35 15.89
N PRO A 120 3.21 -12.24 16.39
CA PRO A 120 4.64 -12.21 16.06
C PRO A 120 4.87 -12.38 14.55
N THR A 121 5.85 -11.64 14.02
CA THR A 121 6.15 -11.65 12.56
C THR A 121 6.57 -13.04 12.07
N ASP A 122 7.16 -13.87 12.92
CA ASP A 122 7.61 -15.24 12.61
C ASP A 122 6.44 -16.24 12.47
N THR A 123 5.21 -15.87 12.84
CA THR A 123 4.00 -16.67 12.57
C THR A 123 3.58 -16.65 11.11
N VAL A 124 4.12 -15.72 10.30
CA VAL A 124 3.84 -15.65 8.87
C VAL A 124 4.59 -16.78 8.14
N PRO A 125 3.93 -17.62 7.34
CA PRO A 125 4.58 -18.81 6.76
C PRO A 125 5.71 -18.48 5.77
N MET A 126 5.62 -17.37 5.06
CA MET A 126 6.58 -16.99 4.02
C MET A 126 7.69 -16.10 4.59
N LYS A 127 8.94 -16.61 4.57
CA LYS A 127 10.11 -15.87 5.07
C LYS A 127 10.27 -14.49 4.42
N GLU A 128 10.06 -14.37 3.13
CA GLU A 128 10.13 -13.10 2.41
C GLU A 128 9.14 -12.06 2.95
N ILE A 129 7.94 -12.50 3.32
CA ILE A 129 6.92 -11.62 3.91
C ILE A 129 7.28 -11.27 5.36
N GLN A 130 7.86 -12.21 6.12
CA GLN A 130 8.41 -11.90 7.45
C GLN A 130 9.47 -10.79 7.36
N GLU A 131 10.43 -10.92 6.42
CA GLU A 131 11.48 -9.93 6.20
C GLU A 131 10.92 -8.59 5.74
N MET A 132 9.89 -8.58 4.90
CA MET A 132 9.17 -7.37 4.51
C MET A 132 8.53 -6.68 5.74
N PHE A 133 7.86 -7.42 6.61
CA PHE A 133 7.25 -6.85 7.83
C PHE A 133 8.31 -6.37 8.83
N GLN A 134 9.44 -7.06 8.95
CA GLN A 134 10.59 -6.58 9.74
C GLN A 134 11.17 -5.28 9.17
N TRP A 135 11.22 -5.16 7.84
CA TRP A 135 11.63 -3.92 7.16
C TRP A 135 10.66 -2.78 7.52
N TRP A 136 9.35 -3.02 7.38
CA TRP A 136 8.35 -2.00 7.74
C TRP A 136 8.42 -1.59 9.20
N ASN A 137 8.61 -2.54 10.09
CA ASN A 137 8.77 -2.27 11.53
C ASN A 137 9.99 -1.38 11.85
N ARG A 138 11.04 -1.48 11.06
CA ARG A 138 12.31 -0.77 11.29
C ARG A 138 12.39 0.55 10.55
N TYR A 139 11.93 0.59 9.33
CA TYR A 139 12.16 1.73 8.42
C TYR A 139 10.87 2.38 7.91
N GLY A 140 9.71 1.80 8.16
CA GLY A 140 8.47 2.16 7.46
C GLY A 140 8.43 1.61 6.03
N TYR A 141 7.34 1.86 5.33
CA TYR A 141 7.13 1.30 3.98
C TYR A 141 8.11 1.91 2.96
N TYR A 142 8.18 3.24 2.87
CA TYR A 142 9.07 3.98 1.99
C TYR A 142 10.24 4.63 2.75
N ASN A 143 10.75 3.98 3.79
CA ASN A 143 11.87 4.48 4.60
C ASN A 143 11.64 5.92 5.14
N GLY A 144 10.40 6.23 5.51
CA GLY A 144 10.03 7.53 6.08
C GLY A 144 9.86 8.65 5.05
N GLU A 145 9.93 8.37 3.76
CA GLU A 145 9.71 9.37 2.71
C GLU A 145 8.26 9.88 2.74
N LEU A 146 8.08 11.19 2.59
CA LEU A 146 6.77 11.83 2.64
C LEU A 146 6.02 11.65 1.32
N ILE A 147 4.72 11.38 1.43
CA ILE A 147 3.78 11.44 0.30
C ILE A 147 3.16 12.83 0.29
N ASP A 148 3.54 13.66 -0.66
CA ASP A 148 3.03 15.01 -0.84
C ASP A 148 2.31 15.13 -2.18
N ASN A 149 1.05 14.73 -2.18
CA ASN A 149 0.22 14.81 -3.38
C ASN A 149 -0.17 16.25 -3.76
N ASP A 150 -0.12 17.19 -2.82
CA ASP A 150 -0.35 18.61 -3.12
C ASP A 150 0.82 19.19 -3.89
N ALA A 151 2.05 18.90 -3.49
CA ALA A 151 3.23 19.27 -4.26
C ALA A 151 3.33 18.55 -5.60
N LEU A 152 2.91 17.26 -5.64
CA LEU A 152 3.00 16.44 -6.84
C LEU A 152 2.02 16.87 -7.94
N PHE A 153 0.77 17.13 -7.62
CA PHE A 153 -0.30 17.45 -8.57
C PHE A 153 -0.63 18.95 -8.66
N GLY A 154 -0.24 19.72 -7.64
CA GLY A 154 -0.58 21.15 -7.57
C GLY A 154 -2.10 21.38 -7.58
N LYS A 155 -2.53 22.42 -8.29
CA LYS A 155 -3.95 22.82 -8.42
C LYS A 155 -4.81 21.78 -9.12
N ASP A 156 -4.20 20.89 -9.90
CA ASP A 156 -4.90 19.85 -10.68
C ASP A 156 -4.95 18.51 -9.94
N LYS A 157 -4.74 18.51 -8.62
CA LYS A 157 -4.78 17.32 -7.78
C LYS A 157 -6.11 16.57 -7.94
N PRO A 158 -6.06 15.32 -8.45
CA PRO A 158 -7.27 14.50 -8.58
C PRO A 158 -7.76 14.04 -7.21
N SER A 159 -9.03 13.65 -7.13
CA SER A 159 -9.52 12.88 -6.01
C SER A 159 -8.83 11.53 -5.99
N LEU A 160 -8.26 11.14 -4.84
CA LEU A 160 -7.62 9.86 -4.60
C LEU A 160 -8.40 9.11 -3.52
N ASN A 161 -8.58 7.80 -3.70
CA ASN A 161 -9.32 6.99 -2.76
C ASN A 161 -8.45 6.60 -1.55
N THR A 162 -8.96 6.89 -0.35
CA THR A 162 -8.49 6.23 0.88
C THR A 162 -8.89 4.74 0.87
N PHE A 163 -8.53 3.99 1.90
CA PHE A 163 -9.01 2.62 2.05
C PHE A 163 -10.55 2.55 2.08
N GLY A 164 -11.20 3.43 2.84
CA GLY A 164 -12.66 3.53 2.87
C GLY A 164 -13.26 3.90 1.51
N GLY A 165 -12.61 4.80 0.77
CA GLY A 165 -12.99 5.12 -0.59
C GLY A 165 -12.98 3.90 -1.52
N TRP A 166 -11.95 3.05 -1.42
CA TRP A 166 -11.88 1.77 -2.13
C TRP A 166 -13.00 0.82 -1.70
N VAL A 167 -13.23 0.65 -0.38
CA VAL A 167 -14.33 -0.18 0.15
C VAL A 167 -15.68 0.27 -0.41
N LYS A 168 -15.94 1.58 -0.38
CA LYS A 168 -17.18 2.16 -0.90
C LYS A 168 -17.34 1.93 -2.41
N ARG A 169 -16.28 2.15 -3.18
CA ARG A 169 -16.29 2.01 -4.64
C ARG A 169 -16.50 0.56 -5.08
N THR A 170 -15.85 -0.39 -4.40
CA THR A 170 -15.90 -1.82 -4.78
C THR A 170 -17.05 -2.58 -4.14
N GLY A 171 -17.63 -2.04 -3.08
CA GLY A 171 -18.61 -2.77 -2.26
C GLY A 171 -18.01 -3.93 -1.48
N PHE A 172 -16.65 -3.93 -1.30
CA PHE A 172 -15.95 -5.03 -0.65
C PHE A 172 -16.50 -5.32 0.75
N ARG A 173 -16.71 -6.60 1.00
CA ARG A 173 -17.05 -7.18 2.31
C ARG A 173 -16.25 -8.45 2.53
N VAL A 174 -15.82 -8.69 3.77
CA VAL A 174 -15.22 -9.97 4.13
C VAL A 174 -16.23 -11.10 3.88
N PRO A 175 -15.88 -12.11 3.07
CA PRO A 175 -16.82 -13.17 2.71
C PRO A 175 -17.46 -13.84 3.94
N LYS A 176 -18.74 -14.17 3.83
CA LYS A 176 -19.41 -15.09 4.77
C LYS A 176 -18.96 -16.51 4.43
N GLN A 177 -18.55 -17.26 5.46
CA GLN A 177 -18.23 -18.68 5.31
C GLN A 177 -19.49 -19.50 5.05
#